data_995e8b204df597f680d25aafacf3a27b
#
_entry.id   995e8b204df597f680d25aafacf3a27b
#
_cell.length_a   1.000
_cell.length_b   1.000
_cell.length_c   1.000
_cell.angle_alpha   90.00
_cell.angle_beta   90.00
_cell.angle_gamma   90.00
#
_symmetry.space_group_name_H-M   'P 1'
#
loop_
_entity.id
_entity.type
_entity.pdbx_description
1 polymer ?
#
loop_
_entity_poly.entity_id
_entity_poly.type
_entity_poly.pdbx_seq_one_letter_code
_entity_poly.pdbx_strand_id
1 'polypeptide(L)'
;MEQYNNYQQERELGWDDEIVKDAEEYIFLPDGDYDFVVESVERARFNGSDKSPACNMAKVKVCIAIPQGETHLTTNLMLHSKYEWKLSSFFASIGLKKEGQPLKMNWNIAGYRGKCSVSHREYNGTTYNDIKKFYPAEASSAPQYQEQNQAQTPHQNNFYKGW
;
A
#
# COMPACT_ATOMS: atom_id res chain seq x y z
N MET A 1 -0.14 -0.96 -22.21
CA MET A 1 0.35 -0.84 -21.75
C MET A 1 1.14 -0.98 -21.69
N GLU A 2 1.15 -1.03 -21.60
CA GLU A 2 1.87 -1.16 -21.47
C GLU A 2 2.67 -1.01 -20.99
N GLN A 3 3.18 -0.74 -20.73
CA GLN A 3 4.02 -0.63 -20.27
C GLN A 3 4.22 -0.89 -19.21
N TYR A 4 4.14 -0.68 -18.87
CA TYR A 4 4.38 -1.03 -17.73
C TYR A 4 4.67 -2.17 -17.42
N ASN A 5 4.66 -2.61 -18.06
CA ASN A 5 4.71 -3.83 -17.90
C ASN A 5 5.90 -4.56 -17.85
N ASN A 6 6.86 -4.19 -18.50
CA ASN A 6 8.06 -4.94 -18.54
C ASN A 6 8.76 -4.97 -17.25
N TYR A 7 8.53 -4.00 -16.41
CA TYR A 7 9.20 -4.10 -15.16
C TYR A 7 8.58 -5.13 -14.29
N GLN A 8 7.43 -5.60 -14.67
CA GLN A 8 6.84 -6.62 -13.93
C GLN A 8 7.24 -7.95 -14.39
N GLN A 9 7.96 -8.04 -15.49
CA GLN A 9 8.35 -9.30 -16.00
C GLN A 9 9.69 -9.64 -15.45
N GLU A 10 9.73 -10.44 -14.44
CA GLU A 10 10.98 -10.93 -13.91
C GLU A 10 11.56 -11.92 -14.86
N ARG A 11 12.85 -11.83 -15.12
CA ARG A 11 13.50 -12.72 -16.07
C ARG A 11 14.92 -12.97 -15.62
N GLU A 12 15.48 -14.04 -16.11
CA GLU A 12 16.86 -14.36 -15.84
C GLU A 12 17.76 -13.48 -16.67
N LEU A 13 18.86 -13.01 -16.10
CA LEU A 13 19.82 -12.20 -16.81
C LEU A 13 20.95 -13.04 -17.35
N GLY A 14 21.37 -12.73 -18.54
CA GLY A 14 22.55 -13.36 -19.09
C GLY A 14 23.80 -12.71 -18.57
N TRP A 15 24.94 -13.35 -18.84
CA TRP A 15 26.19 -12.87 -18.28
C TRP A 15 26.59 -11.50 -18.80
N ASP A 16 26.18 -11.16 -20.00
CA ASP A 16 26.52 -9.89 -20.61
C ASP A 16 25.37 -8.94 -20.74
N ASP A 17 24.26 -9.21 -20.06
CA ASP A 17 23.10 -8.34 -20.14
C ASP A 17 23.37 -7.01 -19.47
N GLU A 18 22.70 -6.02 -19.99
CA GLU A 18 22.80 -4.68 -19.44
C GLU A 18 21.92 -4.55 -18.23
N ILE A 19 22.42 -4.00 -17.14
CA ILE A 19 21.59 -3.72 -15.99
C ILE A 19 21.22 -2.25 -16.02
N VAL A 20 19.95 -1.96 -15.77
CA VAL A 20 19.47 -0.58 -15.84
C VAL A 20 18.94 -0.07 -14.53
N LYS A 21 18.60 -0.96 -13.60
CA LYS A 21 18.10 -0.53 -12.32
C LYS A 21 19.24 -0.13 -11.42
N ASP A 22 19.10 1.01 -10.77
CA ASP A 22 20.10 1.44 -9.81
C ASP A 22 19.93 0.67 -8.51
N ALA A 23 20.99 0.63 -7.71
CA ALA A 23 20.91 0.03 -6.39
C ALA A 23 20.01 0.89 -5.52
N GLU A 24 19.16 0.22 -4.76
CA GLU A 24 18.27 0.91 -3.86
C GLU A 24 18.73 0.69 -2.43
N GLU A 25 18.68 1.74 -1.66
CA GLU A 25 19.03 1.63 -0.27
C GLU A 25 17.78 1.22 0.50
N TYR A 26 17.86 0.12 1.20
CA TYR A 26 16.73 -0.37 1.97
C TYR A 26 16.69 0.36 3.30
N ILE A 27 15.58 1.03 3.58
CA ILE A 27 15.43 1.76 4.83
C ILE A 27 14.65 0.87 5.79
N PHE A 28 15.28 0.58 6.92
CA PHE A 28 14.69 -0.26 7.93
C PHE A 28 13.92 0.65 8.88
N LEU A 29 12.61 0.52 8.91
CA LEU A 29 11.78 1.39 9.74
C LEU A 29 11.74 0.86 11.17
N PRO A 30 11.95 1.71 12.17
CA PRO A 30 11.68 1.25 13.54
C PRO A 30 10.22 0.87 13.70
N ASP A 31 9.95 -0.04 14.62
CA ASP A 31 8.57 -0.40 14.94
C ASP A 31 7.81 0.86 15.33
N GLY A 32 6.61 1.01 14.83
CA GLY A 32 5.82 2.17 15.18
C GLY A 32 4.76 2.46 14.16
N ASP A 33 4.16 3.63 14.30
CA ASP A 33 3.07 4.06 13.45
C ASP A 33 3.57 5.03 12.41
N TYR A 34 3.09 4.87 11.18
CA TYR A 34 3.55 5.69 10.07
C TYR A 34 2.39 6.04 9.17
N ASP A 35 2.46 7.22 8.58
CA ASP A 35 1.56 7.59 7.51
C ASP A 35 2.07 6.99 6.21
N PHE A 36 1.15 6.57 5.36
CA PHE A 36 1.52 6.02 4.07
C PHE A 36 0.69 6.64 2.96
N VAL A 37 1.19 6.53 1.74
CA VAL A 37 0.47 6.91 0.53
C VAL A 37 0.41 5.68 -0.34
N VAL A 38 -0.77 5.37 -0.87
CA VAL A 38 -0.92 4.24 -1.79
C VAL A 38 -0.25 4.61 -3.10
N GLU A 39 0.69 3.79 -3.52
CA GLU A 39 1.42 4.03 -4.75
C GLU A 39 0.79 3.34 -5.93
N SER A 40 0.45 2.09 -5.77
CA SER A 40 -0.12 1.32 -6.86
C SER A 40 -0.84 0.10 -6.31
N VAL A 41 -1.70 -0.47 -7.14
CA VAL A 41 -2.39 -1.71 -6.84
C VAL A 41 -2.21 -2.63 -8.03
N GLU A 42 -1.74 -3.83 -7.77
CA GLU A 42 -1.58 -4.83 -8.80
C GLU A 42 -2.57 -5.97 -8.52
N ARG A 43 -3.33 -6.34 -9.53
CA ARG A 43 -4.26 -7.46 -9.40
C ARG A 43 -3.51 -8.76 -9.61
N ALA A 44 -3.74 -9.71 -8.71
CA ALA A 44 -3.00 -10.95 -8.74
C ALA A 44 -3.92 -12.09 -8.31
N ARG A 45 -3.38 -13.27 -8.24
CA ARG A 45 -4.13 -14.46 -7.86
C ARG A 45 -3.33 -15.22 -6.82
N PHE A 46 -3.99 -15.56 -5.73
CA PHE A 46 -3.43 -16.42 -4.71
C PHE A 46 -3.95 -17.84 -5.00
N ASN A 47 -3.04 -18.76 -5.18
CA ASN A 47 -3.41 -20.12 -5.61
C ASN A 47 -3.80 -21.04 -4.47
N GLY A 48 -3.79 -20.53 -3.25
CA GLY A 48 -4.22 -21.32 -2.12
C GLY A 48 -3.08 -21.96 -1.37
N SER A 49 -3.38 -22.36 -0.16
CA SER A 49 -2.45 -23.08 0.69
C SER A 49 -3.27 -23.98 1.60
N ASP A 50 -2.57 -24.72 2.47
CA ASP A 50 -3.27 -25.56 3.42
C ASP A 50 -4.20 -24.77 4.32
N LYS A 51 -3.88 -23.51 4.56
CA LYS A 51 -4.63 -22.71 5.53
C LYS A 51 -5.58 -21.74 4.88
N SER A 52 -5.43 -21.48 3.59
CA SER A 52 -6.22 -20.44 2.94
C SER A 52 -6.64 -20.88 1.55
N PRO A 53 -7.91 -20.64 1.19
CA PRO A 53 -8.36 -21.03 -0.14
C PRO A 53 -7.83 -20.07 -1.20
N ALA A 54 -7.84 -20.54 -2.43
CA ALA A 54 -7.43 -19.70 -3.55
C ALA A 54 -8.41 -18.56 -3.74
N CYS A 55 -7.92 -17.42 -4.14
CA CYS A 55 -8.78 -16.25 -4.36
C CYS A 55 -8.00 -15.18 -5.10
N ASN A 56 -8.71 -14.18 -5.57
CA ASN A 56 -8.06 -13.00 -6.11
C ASN A 56 -7.33 -12.26 -5.00
N MET A 57 -6.30 -11.54 -5.37
CA MET A 57 -5.45 -10.87 -4.41
C MET A 57 -5.05 -9.51 -4.96
N ALA A 58 -5.09 -8.50 -4.13
CA ALA A 58 -4.60 -7.18 -4.49
C ALA A 58 -3.25 -6.97 -3.82
N LYS A 59 -2.24 -6.69 -4.62
CA LYS A 59 -0.93 -6.32 -4.09
C LYS A 59 -0.87 -4.82 -4.04
N VAL A 60 -0.94 -4.26 -2.86
CA VAL A 60 -0.99 -2.82 -2.67
C VAL A 60 0.39 -2.36 -2.23
N LYS A 61 0.97 -1.49 -3.04
CA LYS A 61 2.27 -0.93 -2.74
C LYS A 61 2.06 0.45 -2.13
N VAL A 62 2.65 0.66 -0.97
CA VAL A 62 2.53 1.93 -0.27
C VAL A 62 3.92 2.53 -0.06
N CYS A 63 3.95 3.84 0.04
CA CYS A 63 5.17 4.59 0.28
C CYS A 63 5.09 5.23 1.65
N ILE A 64 6.15 5.09 2.42
CA ILE A 64 6.26 5.72 3.73
C ILE A 64 7.47 6.64 3.69
N ALA A 65 7.24 7.92 3.97
CA ALA A 65 8.31 8.91 3.95
C ALA A 65 8.73 9.21 5.37
N ILE A 66 10.04 9.19 5.59
CA ILE A 66 10.64 9.57 6.87
C ILE A 66 11.75 10.57 6.56
N PRO A 67 12.33 11.20 7.58
CA PRO A 67 13.37 12.19 7.29
C PRO A 67 14.57 11.64 6.51
N GLN A 68 14.87 10.36 6.67
CA GLN A 68 15.99 9.76 5.97
C GLN A 68 15.67 9.42 4.51
N GLY A 69 14.42 9.46 4.11
CA GLY A 69 14.04 9.14 2.73
C GLY A 69 12.72 8.43 2.69
N GLU A 70 12.49 7.70 1.61
CA GLU A 70 11.25 6.98 1.40
C GLU A 70 11.51 5.50 1.33
N THR A 71 10.59 4.73 1.83
CA THR A 71 10.64 3.28 1.68
C THR A 71 9.28 2.80 1.20
N HIS A 72 9.28 1.66 0.53
CA HIS A 72 8.08 1.13 -0.09
C HIS A 72 7.80 -0.25 0.47
N LEU A 73 6.54 -0.49 0.80
CA LEU A 73 6.11 -1.78 1.32
C LEU A 73 4.96 -2.27 0.48
N THR A 74 4.86 -3.58 0.35
CA THR A 74 3.73 -4.19 -0.36
C THR A 74 2.95 -5.02 0.64
N THR A 75 1.64 -4.82 0.66
CA THR A 75 0.75 -5.65 1.46
C THR A 75 -0.18 -6.39 0.52
N ASN A 76 -0.40 -7.65 0.80
CA ASN A 76 -1.27 -8.49 -0.01
C ASN A 76 -2.62 -8.59 0.68
N LEU A 77 -3.66 -8.21 -0.05
CA LEU A 77 -5.01 -8.25 0.46
C LEU A 77 -5.77 -9.33 -0.28
N MET A 78 -6.16 -10.36 0.44
CA MET A 78 -6.87 -11.49 -0.15
C MET A 78 -8.35 -11.14 -0.26
N LEU A 79 -8.90 -11.28 -1.45
CA LEU A 79 -10.31 -10.98 -1.69
C LEU A 79 -11.14 -12.22 -1.39
N HIS A 80 -11.31 -12.48 -0.11
CA HIS A 80 -12.04 -13.63 0.38
C HIS A 80 -12.72 -13.24 1.68
N SER A 81 -13.90 -13.77 1.90
CA SER A 81 -14.66 -13.40 3.10
C SER A 81 -13.90 -13.71 4.38
N LYS A 82 -13.03 -14.71 4.35
CA LYS A 82 -12.21 -15.03 5.52
C LYS A 82 -11.34 -13.85 5.95
N TYR A 83 -10.96 -13.01 5.00
CA TYR A 83 -10.09 -11.87 5.26
C TYR A 83 -10.80 -10.54 5.08
N GLU A 84 -12.12 -10.55 5.16
CA GLU A 84 -12.88 -9.33 4.95
C GLU A 84 -12.54 -8.28 5.99
N TRP A 85 -12.20 -8.71 7.21
CA TRP A 85 -11.82 -7.78 8.26
C TRP A 85 -10.58 -6.98 7.88
N LYS A 86 -9.65 -7.61 7.17
CA LYS A 86 -8.43 -6.91 6.77
C LYS A 86 -8.73 -5.95 5.64
N LEU A 87 -9.57 -6.35 4.72
CA LEU A 87 -10.02 -5.45 3.65
C LEU A 87 -10.70 -4.23 4.23
N SER A 88 -11.59 -4.44 5.21
CA SER A 88 -12.26 -3.33 5.87
C SER A 88 -11.27 -2.40 6.56
N SER A 89 -10.29 -2.97 7.25
CA SER A 89 -9.29 -2.17 7.94
C SER A 89 -8.52 -1.30 6.97
N PHE A 90 -8.13 -1.88 5.84
CA PHE A 90 -7.37 -1.12 4.86
C PHE A 90 -8.20 0.03 4.29
N PHE A 91 -9.42 -0.25 3.85
CA PHE A 91 -10.24 0.79 3.26
C PHE A 91 -10.67 1.83 4.30
N ALA A 92 -10.82 1.41 5.57
CA ALA A 92 -11.09 2.39 6.62
C ALA A 92 -9.90 3.33 6.83
N SER A 93 -8.69 2.81 6.68
CA SER A 93 -7.52 3.64 6.93
C SER A 93 -7.36 4.73 5.88
N ILE A 94 -7.86 4.51 4.67
CA ILE A 94 -7.79 5.55 3.64
C ILE A 94 -9.11 6.31 3.54
N GLY A 95 -10.02 6.11 4.51
CA GLY A 95 -11.20 6.94 4.62
C GLY A 95 -12.39 6.53 3.79
N LEU A 96 -12.34 5.36 3.14
CA LEU A 96 -13.41 4.94 2.26
C LEU A 96 -14.43 4.05 2.95
N LYS A 97 -14.02 3.29 3.95
CA LYS A 97 -14.94 2.41 4.66
C LYS A 97 -15.32 3.04 5.99
N LYS A 98 -16.60 3.22 6.21
CA LYS A 98 -17.10 3.75 7.47
C LYS A 98 -17.77 2.63 8.24
N GLU A 99 -17.70 2.74 9.55
CA GLU A 99 -18.25 1.72 10.41
C GLU A 99 -19.74 1.57 10.18
N GLY A 100 -20.19 0.34 10.01
CA GLY A 100 -21.59 0.07 9.81
C GLY A 100 -22.09 0.33 8.40
N GLN A 101 -21.25 0.77 7.50
CA GLN A 101 -21.67 1.08 6.14
C GLN A 101 -20.96 0.16 5.16
N PRO A 102 -21.72 -0.57 4.34
CA PRO A 102 -21.08 -1.41 3.33
C PRO A 102 -20.31 -0.58 2.33
N LEU A 103 -19.29 -1.18 1.75
CA LEU A 103 -18.46 -0.50 0.76
C LEU A 103 -18.25 -1.44 -0.41
N LYS A 104 -18.51 -0.93 -1.61
CA LYS A 104 -18.09 -1.64 -2.81
C LYS A 104 -16.64 -1.28 -3.06
N MET A 105 -15.78 -2.31 -3.08
CA MET A 105 -14.36 -2.08 -3.21
C MET A 105 -14.04 -1.37 -4.51
N ASN A 106 -13.19 -0.36 -4.41
CA ASN A 106 -12.73 0.40 -5.55
C ASN A 106 -11.21 0.45 -5.46
N TRP A 107 -10.55 -0.11 -6.45
CA TRP A 107 -9.10 -0.24 -6.39
C TRP A 107 -8.37 0.86 -7.15
N ASN A 108 -9.10 1.88 -7.59
CA ASN A 108 -8.49 3.06 -8.20
C ASN A 108 -8.17 4.05 -7.09
N ILE A 109 -7.16 3.71 -6.30
CA ILE A 109 -6.89 4.41 -5.05
C ILE A 109 -5.46 4.92 -4.93
N ALA A 110 -4.71 4.96 -6.01
CA ALA A 110 -3.37 5.53 -5.97
C ALA A 110 -3.46 6.98 -5.50
N GLY A 111 -2.60 7.36 -4.56
CA GLY A 111 -2.60 8.70 -4.00
C GLY A 111 -3.37 8.82 -2.71
N TYR A 112 -4.17 7.85 -2.35
CA TYR A 112 -4.87 7.91 -1.07
C TYR A 112 -3.90 7.68 0.07
N ARG A 113 -4.19 8.26 1.20
CA ARG A 113 -3.29 8.25 2.35
C ARG A 113 -3.96 7.59 3.54
N GLY A 114 -3.16 6.96 4.37
CA GLY A 114 -3.67 6.34 5.58
C GLY A 114 -2.57 6.24 6.61
N LYS A 115 -2.86 5.54 7.69
CA LYS A 115 -1.92 5.33 8.78
C LYS A 115 -1.86 3.85 9.09
N CYS A 116 -0.67 3.35 9.35
CA CYS A 116 -0.47 1.94 9.64
C CYS A 116 0.56 1.78 10.73
N SER A 117 0.61 0.58 11.26
CA SER A 117 1.64 0.17 12.21
C SER A 117 2.61 -0.74 11.48
N VAL A 118 3.90 -0.48 11.64
CA VAL A 118 4.94 -1.26 10.99
C VAL A 118 5.67 -2.08 12.04
N SER A 119 5.91 -3.33 11.71
CA SER A 119 6.77 -4.19 12.50
C SER A 119 7.71 -4.89 11.53
N HIS A 120 8.37 -5.92 12.00
CA HIS A 120 9.35 -6.60 11.16
C HIS A 120 9.01 -8.06 11.06
N ARG A 121 9.29 -8.61 9.91
CA ARG A 121 9.02 -10.00 9.62
C ARG A 121 10.30 -10.63 9.10
N GLU A 122 10.62 -11.79 9.61
CA GLU A 122 11.79 -12.51 9.16
C GLU A 122 11.39 -13.60 8.19
N TYR A 123 12.09 -13.67 7.07
CA TYR A 123 11.81 -14.69 6.08
C TYR A 123 13.14 -15.11 5.47
N ASN A 124 13.45 -16.41 5.56
CA ASN A 124 14.68 -16.96 5.04
C ASN A 124 15.91 -16.23 5.56
N GLY A 125 15.91 -15.88 6.84
CA GLY A 125 17.05 -15.22 7.46
C GLY A 125 17.16 -13.74 7.18
N THR A 126 16.25 -13.17 6.42
CA THR A 126 16.25 -11.74 6.13
C THR A 126 15.05 -11.09 6.79
N THR A 127 15.26 -9.92 7.36
CA THR A 127 14.22 -9.21 8.07
C THR A 127 13.70 -8.08 7.19
N TYR A 128 12.39 -8.00 7.09
CA TYR A 128 11.73 -7.02 6.24
C TYR A 128 10.77 -6.15 7.04
N ASN A 129 10.60 -4.91 6.62
CA ASN A 129 9.51 -4.08 7.13
C ASN A 129 8.19 -4.73 6.75
N ASP A 130 7.22 -4.69 7.65
CA ASP A 130 5.94 -5.31 7.39
C ASP A 130 4.85 -4.47 8.01
N ILE A 131 3.71 -4.37 7.34
CA ILE A 131 2.58 -3.66 7.88
C ILE A 131 1.83 -4.61 8.81
N LYS A 132 1.75 -4.21 10.08
CA LYS A 132 1.10 -5.05 11.07
C LYS A 132 -0.39 -4.80 11.11
N LYS A 133 -0.81 -3.54 11.05
CA LYS A 133 -2.22 -3.23 11.03
C LYS A 133 -2.46 -1.85 10.46
N PHE A 134 -3.70 -1.61 10.06
CA PHE A 134 -4.13 -0.32 9.55
C PHE A 134 -5.02 0.35 10.58
N TYR A 135 -4.86 1.65 10.73
CA TYR A 135 -5.68 2.42 11.65
C TYR A 135 -6.77 3.14 10.89
N PRO A 136 -8.01 3.12 11.37
CA PRO A 136 -9.07 3.83 10.65
C PRO A 136 -8.83 5.32 10.64
N ALA A 137 -9.22 5.96 9.56
CA ALA A 137 -9.22 7.41 9.50
C ALA A 137 -10.24 7.93 10.50
N GLU A 138 -10.02 9.17 10.94
CA GLU A 138 -10.95 9.75 11.89
C GLU A 138 -12.31 9.93 11.24
N ALA A 139 -13.34 9.78 12.06
CA ALA A 139 -14.69 9.75 11.52
C ALA A 139 -15.05 11.03 10.80
N SER A 140 -14.49 12.15 11.18
CA SER A 140 -14.80 13.42 10.56
C SER A 140 -13.97 13.70 9.33
N SER A 141 -13.05 12.81 8.97
CA SER A 141 -12.15 13.08 7.87
C SER A 141 -12.78 12.73 6.54
N ALA A 142 -12.46 13.53 5.54
CA ALA A 142 -12.74 13.13 4.16
C ALA A 142 -11.77 12.00 3.79
N PRO A 143 -12.01 11.30 2.68
CA PRO A 143 -11.05 10.31 2.24
C PRO A 143 -9.66 10.91 2.12
N GLN A 144 -8.68 10.15 2.54
CA GLN A 144 -7.32 10.62 2.60
C GLN A 144 -6.70 10.51 1.23
N TYR A 145 -6.68 11.61 0.50
CA TYR A 145 -6.17 11.61 -0.85
C TYR A 145 -5.13 12.70 -1.01
N GLN A 146 -4.01 12.38 -1.60
CA GLN A 146 -2.97 13.35 -1.90
C GLN A 146 -2.92 13.55 -3.39
N GLU A 147 -3.16 14.79 -3.81
CA GLU A 147 -3.16 15.11 -5.21
C GLU A 147 -1.75 15.29 -5.68
N GLN A 148 -1.40 14.68 -6.77
CA GLN A 148 -0.05 14.65 -7.14
C GLN A 148 0.45 15.90 -7.69
N ASN A 149 -0.34 16.64 -8.43
CA ASN A 149 0.10 17.88 -8.98
C ASN A 149 -0.33 19.01 -8.15
N GLN A 150 -0.75 18.82 -6.93
CA GLN A 150 -1.21 19.86 -6.16
C GLN A 150 -0.10 20.61 -5.65
N ALA A 151 0.04 21.64 -6.06
CA ALA A 151 0.98 22.48 -5.49
C ALA A 151 0.27 23.42 -4.61
N GLN A 152 -0.51 23.39 -4.68
CA GLN A 152 -1.10 24.00 -4.07
C GLN A 152 -1.83 24.05 -3.25
N THR A 153 -2.36 24.12 -3.25
CA THR A 153 -3.07 24.28 -2.65
C THR A 153 -3.59 24.49 -1.99
N PRO A 154 -3.81 25.05 -1.89
CA PRO A 154 -4.33 25.13 -1.11
C PRO A 154 -5.22 25.24 -0.73
N HIS A 155 -5.36 25.25 -0.81
CA HIS A 155 -6.15 25.23 -0.25
C HIS A 155 -6.58 24.97 0.35
N GLN A 156 -6.53 24.95 0.11
CA GLN A 156 -7.00 24.65 0.72
C GLN A 156 -7.30 24.53 1.42
N ASN A 157 -7.18 24.73 1.28
CA ASN A 157 -7.58 24.48 2.03
C ASN A 157 -7.98 24.45 2.55
N ASN A 158 -7.98 24.41 2.30
CA ASN A 158 -8.50 24.28 2.83
C ASN A 158 -9.02 24.12 3.16
N PHE A 159 -9.11 23.88 2.74
CA PHE A 159 -9.67 23.61 3.03
C PHE A 159 -9.87 23.38 3.59
N TYR A 160 -9.77 23.33 3.35
CA TYR A 160 -9.99 23.03 3.91
C TYR A 160 -9.96 23.00 4.60
N LYS A 161 -9.79 23.05 4.40
CA LYS A 161 -9.76 22.88 5.03
C LYS A 161 -9.85 22.63 5.55
N GLY A 162 -9.90 22.44 5.05
CA GLY A 162 -9.98 22.01 5.47
C GLY A 162 -10.01 21.66 5.55
N TRP A 163 -10.28 21.72 5.34
CA TRP A 163 -10.35 21.44 5.37
C TRP A 163 -10.47 21.30 5.58
#